data_7f5a98d6ed44dc018562379e247bdba7
#
_entry.id   7f5a98d6ed44dc018562379e247bdba7
#
_cell.length_a   1.000
_cell.length_b   1.000
_cell.length_c   1.000
_cell.angle_alpha   90.00
_cell.angle_beta   90.00
_cell.angle_gamma   90.00
#
_symmetry.space_group_name_H-M   'P 1'
#
loop_
_entity.id
_entity.type
_entity.pdbx_description
1 polymer ?
#
loop_
_entity_poly.entity_id
_entity_poly.type
_entity_poly.pdbx_seq_one_letter_code
_entity_poly.pdbx_strand_id
1 'polypeptide(L)'
;FLDSNDIPSLCEHITFRALRDGCYYGILLPADKKRIVLLDLPTIYCTSRFKDKMGNDIIEFDVTYFDTILDAEARKGALRVYPNVISNWYRRYKNGKVKSRWVYVPAEIGVCLPFLDGKPSFLNVIPAVMEYEKAKETDRERDLEEIRKIIVQKIPHLQDGGLLFEPDEAAEIHKGTVKMMKSNPNVSVLTTYADVDAIVSKTTNDSTTASLQAALDNIYSESGTSSNLFGTDSNLALETSLNNDLALMMTFAHKLERFITYIINENYSNSNISFKYTILPITYYNVSKYIDTTFKLAQSGYSYLLPALASGFSQKEFTNIKDLENKLLKLEDKLTPLHSSHTESGNKTGQVGRPKKNLEDMSDKTAANQESLDRGGSSTNGGE
;
A
#
# COMPACT_ATOMS: atom_id res chain seq x y z
N PHE A 1 22.84 3.38 -15.52
CA PHE A 1 21.67 2.64 -15.97
C PHE A 1 20.42 3.03 -15.15
N LEU A 2 20.46 2.92 -13.81
CA LEU A 2 19.33 3.24 -12.96
C LEU A 2 18.88 4.70 -13.13
N ASP A 3 19.81 5.65 -13.06
CA ASP A 3 19.53 7.09 -13.23
C ASP A 3 19.04 7.43 -14.65
N SER A 4 19.50 6.67 -15.67
CA SER A 4 19.14 6.94 -17.08
C SER A 4 17.75 6.44 -17.44
N ASN A 5 17.17 5.55 -16.65
CA ASN A 5 15.88 4.90 -16.92
C ASN A 5 14.78 5.30 -15.94
N ASP A 6 15.09 6.17 -14.97
CA ASP A 6 14.14 6.57 -13.93
C ASP A 6 13.34 5.35 -13.38
N ILE A 7 14.10 4.39 -12.84
CA ILE A 7 13.52 3.13 -12.34
C ILE A 7 12.39 3.34 -11.32
N PRO A 8 12.45 4.33 -10.41
CA PRO A 8 11.32 4.60 -9.52
C PRO A 8 10.01 4.88 -10.26
N SER A 9 10.00 5.80 -11.21
CA SER A 9 8.81 6.11 -12.01
C SER A 9 8.32 4.94 -12.85
N LEU A 10 9.25 4.12 -13.37
CA LEU A 10 8.89 2.89 -14.06
C LEU A 10 8.21 1.89 -13.13
N CYS A 11 8.74 1.69 -11.93
CA CYS A 11 8.14 0.81 -10.92
C CYS A 11 6.76 1.32 -10.48
N GLU A 12 6.62 2.62 -10.28
CA GLU A 12 5.34 3.26 -9.94
C GLU A 12 4.29 3.01 -11.03
N HIS A 13 4.64 3.26 -12.30
CA HIS A 13 3.75 3.03 -13.43
C HIS A 13 3.29 1.57 -13.52
N ILE A 14 4.21 0.62 -13.43
CA ILE A 14 3.91 -0.81 -13.48
C ILE A 14 3.01 -1.21 -12.30
N THR A 15 3.33 -0.73 -11.09
CA THR A 15 2.57 -1.03 -9.88
C THR A 15 1.15 -0.49 -9.95
N PHE A 16 1.00 0.76 -10.38
CA PHE A 16 -0.32 1.38 -10.56
C PHE A 16 -1.20 0.57 -11.52
N ARG A 17 -0.63 0.17 -12.67
CA ARG A 17 -1.34 -0.65 -13.65
C ARG A 17 -1.69 -2.03 -13.10
N ALA A 18 -0.77 -2.67 -12.40
CA ALA A 18 -1.01 -3.99 -11.81
C ALA A 18 -2.08 -3.96 -10.71
N LEU A 19 -2.11 -2.92 -9.88
CA LEU A 19 -3.15 -2.72 -8.86
C LEU A 19 -4.53 -2.48 -9.48
N ARG A 20 -4.58 -1.62 -10.51
CA ARG A 20 -5.84 -1.24 -11.16
C ARG A 20 -6.43 -2.38 -11.97
N ASP A 21 -5.61 -3.07 -12.77
CA ASP A 21 -6.04 -4.03 -13.77
C ASP A 21 -5.85 -5.49 -13.31
N GLY A 22 -5.21 -5.70 -12.15
CA GLY A 22 -4.87 -7.02 -11.59
C GLY A 22 -3.57 -7.60 -12.12
N CYS A 23 -3.12 -7.17 -13.30
CA CYS A 23 -1.87 -7.61 -13.91
C CYS A 23 -1.32 -6.51 -14.82
N TYR A 24 -0.02 -6.31 -14.77
CA TYR A 24 0.66 -5.51 -15.76
C TYR A 24 1.07 -6.39 -16.94
N TYR A 25 0.69 -5.97 -18.14
CA TYR A 25 1.10 -6.57 -19.39
C TYR A 25 1.89 -5.56 -20.22
N GLY A 26 3.09 -5.93 -20.61
CA GLY A 26 3.97 -5.09 -21.42
C GLY A 26 4.84 -5.89 -22.36
N ILE A 27 5.47 -5.17 -23.28
CA ILE A 27 6.48 -5.72 -24.19
C ILE A 27 7.73 -4.90 -24.06
N LEU A 28 8.85 -5.57 -23.79
CA LEU A 28 10.17 -4.96 -23.81
C LEU A 28 10.58 -4.78 -25.29
N LEU A 29 10.71 -3.52 -25.70
CA LEU A 29 11.14 -3.20 -27.05
C LEU A 29 12.68 -3.16 -27.12
N PRO A 30 13.28 -3.58 -28.24
CA PRO A 30 14.71 -3.45 -28.44
C PRO A 30 15.09 -1.97 -28.41
N ALA A 31 15.98 -1.62 -27.51
CA ALA A 31 16.52 -0.29 -27.35
C ALA A 31 18.05 -0.39 -27.19
N ASP A 32 18.72 0.78 -27.15
CA ASP A 32 20.11 0.81 -26.78
C ASP A 32 20.32 0.16 -25.40
N LYS A 33 21.46 -0.52 -25.20
CA LYS A 33 21.78 -1.23 -23.94
C LYS A 33 21.61 -0.39 -22.67
N LYS A 34 21.51 0.93 -22.80
CA LYS A 34 21.37 1.87 -21.70
C LYS A 34 19.91 2.24 -21.35
N ARG A 35 18.93 1.87 -22.17
CA ARG A 35 17.54 2.29 -22.00
C ARG A 35 16.58 1.10 -21.96
N ILE A 36 15.61 1.19 -21.08
CA ILE A 36 14.46 0.29 -21.02
C ILE A 36 13.32 1.00 -21.75
N VAL A 37 12.77 0.36 -22.77
CA VAL A 37 11.57 0.84 -23.45
C VAL A 37 10.51 -0.24 -23.31
N LEU A 38 9.47 0.05 -22.52
CA LEU A 38 8.32 -0.79 -22.35
C LEU A 38 7.15 -0.25 -23.16
N LEU A 39 6.52 -1.13 -23.91
CA LEU A 39 5.25 -0.87 -24.58
C LEU A 39 4.14 -1.48 -23.75
N ASP A 40 3.27 -0.65 -23.19
CA ASP A 40 2.09 -1.11 -22.45
C ASP A 40 1.11 -1.82 -23.39
N LEU A 41 0.66 -2.98 -22.97
CA LEU A 41 -0.43 -3.68 -23.66
C LEU A 41 -1.78 -3.35 -23.00
N PRO A 42 -2.84 -3.22 -23.79
CA PRO A 42 -4.18 -3.04 -23.25
C PRO A 42 -4.64 -4.32 -22.56
N THR A 43 -4.86 -4.26 -21.24
CA THR A 43 -5.16 -5.40 -20.39
C THR A 43 -6.36 -6.22 -20.85
N ILE A 44 -7.39 -5.55 -21.37
CA ILE A 44 -8.63 -6.19 -21.91
C ILE A 44 -8.34 -7.18 -23.04
N TYR A 45 -7.24 -6.95 -23.80
CA TYR A 45 -6.81 -7.79 -24.93
C TYR A 45 -5.66 -8.72 -24.56
N CYS A 46 -5.33 -8.84 -23.27
CA CYS A 46 -4.27 -9.71 -22.79
C CYS A 46 -4.81 -10.77 -21.86
N THR A 47 -4.18 -11.94 -21.89
CA THR A 47 -4.40 -13.01 -20.91
C THR A 47 -3.11 -13.78 -20.71
N SER A 48 -2.99 -14.48 -19.60
CA SER A 48 -1.89 -15.37 -19.31
C SER A 48 -2.44 -16.68 -18.75
N ARG A 49 -2.53 -17.69 -19.57
CA ARG A 49 -3.04 -19.02 -19.21
C ARG A 49 -1.94 -20.06 -19.10
N PHE A 50 -0.78 -19.76 -19.65
CA PHE A 50 0.34 -20.70 -19.73
C PHE A 50 1.58 -20.11 -19.08
N LYS A 51 2.43 -20.98 -18.58
CA LYS A 51 3.73 -20.64 -18.03
C LYS A 51 4.84 -21.27 -18.87
N ASP A 52 5.97 -20.58 -18.92
CA ASP A 52 7.18 -21.12 -19.53
C ASP A 52 7.81 -22.21 -18.64
N LYS A 53 8.90 -22.82 -19.11
CA LYS A 53 9.64 -23.85 -18.35
C LYS A 53 10.26 -23.32 -17.05
N MET A 54 10.41 -22.01 -16.91
CA MET A 54 10.94 -21.33 -15.72
C MET A 54 9.83 -20.85 -14.78
N GLY A 55 8.56 -21.08 -15.14
CA GLY A 55 7.41 -20.67 -14.34
C GLY A 55 6.96 -19.21 -14.57
N ASN A 56 7.51 -18.51 -15.58
CA ASN A 56 7.06 -17.18 -15.94
C ASN A 56 5.78 -17.24 -16.75
N ASP A 57 4.90 -16.27 -16.55
CA ASP A 57 3.63 -16.19 -17.24
C ASP A 57 3.83 -15.76 -18.70
N ILE A 58 3.25 -16.52 -19.64
CA ILE A 58 3.30 -16.23 -21.07
C ILE A 58 2.09 -15.37 -21.45
N ILE A 59 2.33 -14.25 -22.09
CA ILE A 59 1.28 -13.34 -22.54
C ILE A 59 0.66 -13.89 -23.84
N GLU A 60 -0.65 -13.99 -23.84
CA GLU A 60 -1.46 -14.16 -25.04
C GLU A 60 -2.12 -12.82 -25.35
N PHE A 61 -1.84 -12.26 -26.52
CA PHE A 61 -2.39 -10.98 -26.95
C PHE A 61 -3.42 -11.18 -28.05
N ASP A 62 -4.60 -10.57 -27.89
CA ASP A 62 -5.67 -10.58 -28.89
C ASP A 62 -5.41 -9.53 -29.96
N VAL A 63 -5.08 -9.97 -31.16
CA VAL A 63 -4.77 -9.06 -32.27
C VAL A 63 -5.97 -8.28 -32.81
N THR A 64 -7.21 -8.61 -32.39
CA THR A 64 -8.41 -7.82 -32.72
C THR A 64 -8.35 -6.42 -32.10
N TYR A 65 -7.47 -6.17 -31.14
CA TYR A 65 -7.16 -4.82 -30.66
C TYR A 65 -6.91 -3.83 -31.80
N PHE A 66 -6.18 -4.23 -32.84
CA PHE A 66 -5.90 -3.35 -33.97
C PHE A 66 -7.13 -2.98 -34.79
N ASP A 67 -8.23 -3.74 -34.66
CA ASP A 67 -9.49 -3.42 -35.33
C ASP A 67 -10.26 -2.31 -34.62
N THR A 68 -9.97 -2.06 -33.35
CA THR A 68 -10.57 -0.93 -32.61
C THR A 68 -10.00 0.43 -33.04
N ILE A 69 -8.82 0.42 -33.68
CA ILE A 69 -8.20 1.62 -34.23
C ILE A 69 -8.87 1.92 -35.58
N LEU A 70 -9.84 2.82 -35.59
CA LEU A 70 -10.66 3.13 -36.77
C LEU A 70 -9.85 3.75 -37.92
N ASP A 71 -8.90 4.63 -37.56
CA ASP A 71 -8.04 5.26 -38.56
C ASP A 71 -7.00 4.28 -39.12
N ALA A 72 -6.96 4.14 -40.43
CA ALA A 72 -6.08 3.21 -41.13
C ALA A 72 -4.60 3.60 -41.01
N GLU A 73 -4.26 4.89 -40.99
CA GLU A 73 -2.88 5.35 -40.83
C GLU A 73 -2.40 5.18 -39.39
N ALA A 74 -3.24 5.50 -38.41
CA ALA A 74 -2.96 5.23 -36.99
C ALA A 74 -2.75 3.74 -36.73
N ARG A 75 -3.55 2.87 -37.35
CA ARG A 75 -3.40 1.42 -37.27
C ARG A 75 -2.08 0.95 -37.88
N LYS A 76 -1.69 1.47 -39.03
CA LYS A 76 -0.40 1.18 -39.64
C LYS A 76 0.75 1.65 -38.75
N GLY A 77 0.61 2.84 -38.16
CA GLY A 77 1.57 3.38 -37.19
C GLY A 77 1.72 2.46 -35.99
N ALA A 78 0.62 2.06 -35.36
CA ALA A 78 0.61 1.13 -34.25
C ALA A 78 1.30 -0.20 -34.61
N LEU A 79 0.96 -0.79 -35.74
CA LEU A 79 1.56 -2.05 -36.19
C LEU A 79 3.08 -1.97 -36.44
N ARG A 80 3.65 -0.77 -36.64
CA ARG A 80 5.10 -0.58 -36.75
C ARG A 80 5.81 -0.58 -35.39
N VAL A 81 5.13 -0.11 -34.35
CA VAL A 81 5.66 -0.07 -32.98
C VAL A 81 5.67 -1.46 -32.35
N TYR A 82 4.66 -2.28 -32.64
CA TYR A 82 4.58 -3.63 -32.11
C TYR A 82 5.61 -4.58 -32.75
N PRO A 83 6.14 -5.57 -31.98
CA PRO A 83 7.05 -6.56 -32.51
C PRO A 83 6.50 -7.28 -33.74
N ASN A 84 7.40 -7.68 -34.63
CA ASN A 84 7.05 -8.36 -35.89
C ASN A 84 6.21 -9.63 -35.69
N VAL A 85 6.38 -10.33 -34.58
CA VAL A 85 5.58 -11.53 -34.25
C VAL A 85 4.09 -11.17 -34.20
N ILE A 86 3.73 -10.09 -33.53
CA ILE A 86 2.35 -9.62 -33.38
C ILE A 86 1.82 -9.05 -34.68
N SER A 87 2.59 -8.14 -35.32
CA SER A 87 2.20 -7.48 -36.56
C SER A 87 1.97 -8.49 -37.71
N ASN A 88 2.85 -9.48 -37.83
CA ASN A 88 2.71 -10.53 -38.84
C ASN A 88 1.54 -11.48 -38.52
N TRP A 89 1.30 -11.79 -37.22
CA TRP A 89 0.14 -12.58 -36.83
C TRP A 89 -1.16 -11.89 -37.18
N TYR A 90 -1.30 -10.58 -36.89
CA TYR A 90 -2.46 -9.79 -37.29
C TYR A 90 -2.71 -9.82 -38.79
N ARG A 91 -1.65 -9.62 -39.63
CA ARG A 91 -1.77 -9.72 -41.09
C ARG A 91 -2.23 -11.09 -41.57
N ARG A 92 -1.72 -12.16 -40.95
CA ARG A 92 -2.11 -13.53 -41.26
C ARG A 92 -3.55 -13.82 -40.84
N TYR A 93 -3.96 -13.31 -39.67
CA TYR A 93 -5.33 -13.38 -39.19
C TYR A 93 -6.30 -12.68 -40.15
N LYS A 94 -6.03 -11.45 -40.55
CA LYS A 94 -6.85 -10.71 -41.51
C LYS A 94 -6.94 -11.37 -42.89
N ASN A 95 -5.90 -12.03 -43.33
CA ASN A 95 -5.86 -12.75 -44.61
C ASN A 95 -6.46 -14.18 -44.51
N GLY A 96 -7.07 -14.54 -43.39
CA GLY A 96 -7.68 -15.85 -43.18
C GLY A 96 -6.70 -17.00 -43.09
N LYS A 97 -5.38 -16.75 -43.06
CA LYS A 97 -4.32 -17.79 -42.95
C LYS A 97 -4.22 -18.42 -41.57
N VAL A 98 -4.73 -17.72 -40.53
CA VAL A 98 -4.74 -18.19 -39.13
C VAL A 98 -6.13 -17.94 -38.59
N LYS A 99 -6.71 -18.94 -37.90
CA LYS A 99 -8.06 -18.85 -37.31
C LYS A 99 -8.01 -18.21 -35.88
N SER A 100 -6.89 -18.42 -35.17
CA SER A 100 -6.75 -17.87 -33.80
C SER A 100 -6.48 -16.38 -33.83
N ARG A 101 -7.26 -15.64 -33.05
CA ARG A 101 -7.03 -14.21 -32.78
C ARG A 101 -5.93 -13.98 -31.74
N TRP A 102 -5.55 -15.02 -30.99
CA TRP A 102 -4.55 -14.96 -29.93
C TRP A 102 -3.16 -15.26 -30.49
N VAL A 103 -2.21 -14.40 -30.15
CA VAL A 103 -0.79 -14.57 -30.43
C VAL A 103 0.00 -14.68 -29.15
N TYR A 104 0.93 -15.61 -29.08
CA TYR A 104 1.84 -15.74 -27.95
C TYR A 104 2.97 -14.72 -28.09
N VAL A 105 3.19 -13.92 -27.05
CA VAL A 105 4.34 -13.01 -26.96
C VAL A 105 5.54 -13.83 -26.44
N PRO A 106 6.68 -13.80 -27.14
CA PRO A 106 7.89 -14.50 -26.67
C PRO A 106 8.25 -14.09 -25.23
N ALA A 107 8.63 -15.05 -24.41
CA ALA A 107 8.94 -14.84 -22.99
C ALA A 107 10.11 -13.87 -22.76
N GLU A 108 11.02 -13.79 -23.74
CA GLU A 108 12.19 -12.91 -23.70
C GLU A 108 11.82 -11.41 -23.75
N ILE A 109 10.69 -11.10 -24.38
CA ILE A 109 10.21 -9.72 -24.55
C ILE A 109 8.91 -9.44 -23.81
N GLY A 110 8.16 -10.49 -23.46
CA GLY A 110 6.89 -10.34 -22.74
C GLY A 110 7.10 -10.07 -21.25
N VAL A 111 6.42 -9.06 -20.74
CA VAL A 111 6.46 -8.69 -19.31
C VAL A 111 5.06 -8.86 -18.75
N CYS A 112 4.87 -9.91 -17.94
CA CYS A 112 3.62 -10.20 -17.24
C CYS A 112 3.86 -10.20 -15.75
N LEU A 113 3.31 -9.21 -15.05
CA LEU A 113 3.48 -9.04 -13.61
C LEU A 113 2.10 -8.99 -12.94
N PRO A 114 1.54 -10.16 -12.56
CA PRO A 114 0.27 -10.21 -11.85
C PRO A 114 0.42 -9.70 -10.42
N PHE A 115 -0.51 -8.85 -10.00
CA PHE A 115 -0.67 -8.48 -8.60
C PHE A 115 -1.51 -9.56 -7.91
N LEU A 116 -1.03 -10.09 -6.80
CA LEU A 116 -1.69 -11.22 -6.09
C LEU A 116 -2.14 -12.33 -7.07
N ASP A 117 -3.46 -12.55 -7.12
CA ASP A 117 -4.10 -13.59 -7.94
C ASP A 117 -4.36 -13.13 -9.39
N GLY A 118 -3.84 -11.98 -9.80
CA GLY A 118 -4.09 -11.43 -11.13
C GLY A 118 -5.46 -10.77 -11.29
N LYS A 119 -6.13 -10.45 -10.18
CA LYS A 119 -7.38 -9.71 -10.15
C LYS A 119 -7.14 -8.26 -9.72
N PRO A 120 -7.94 -7.31 -10.22
CA PRO A 120 -7.90 -5.94 -9.73
C PRO A 120 -8.09 -5.88 -8.22
N SER A 121 -7.23 -5.16 -7.51
CA SER A 121 -7.24 -5.11 -6.03
C SER A 121 -8.56 -4.59 -5.47
N PHE A 122 -9.20 -3.66 -6.19
CA PHE A 122 -10.45 -3.02 -5.74
C PHE A 122 -11.71 -3.68 -6.30
N LEU A 123 -11.61 -4.86 -6.92
CA LEU A 123 -12.77 -5.54 -7.49
C LEU A 123 -13.81 -5.88 -6.42
N ASN A 124 -13.35 -6.36 -5.27
CA ASN A 124 -14.22 -6.74 -4.16
C ASN A 124 -14.81 -5.53 -3.41
N VAL A 125 -14.22 -4.35 -3.56
CA VAL A 125 -14.71 -3.12 -2.92
C VAL A 125 -16.02 -2.64 -3.56
N ILE A 126 -16.25 -2.93 -4.85
CA ILE A 126 -17.45 -2.46 -5.56
C ILE A 126 -18.74 -2.89 -4.87
N PRO A 127 -18.97 -4.18 -4.55
CA PRO A 127 -20.16 -4.59 -3.82
C PRO A 127 -20.27 -3.91 -2.44
N ALA A 128 -19.17 -3.79 -1.71
CA ALA A 128 -19.16 -3.16 -0.38
C ALA A 128 -19.55 -1.67 -0.45
N VAL A 129 -19.10 -0.94 -1.47
CA VAL A 129 -19.52 0.45 -1.69
C VAL A 129 -21.01 0.54 -2.02
N MET A 130 -21.53 -0.37 -2.84
CA MET A 130 -22.96 -0.41 -3.15
C MET A 130 -23.82 -0.71 -1.89
N GLU A 131 -23.34 -1.60 -1.02
CA GLU A 131 -23.99 -1.86 0.28
C GLU A 131 -23.97 -0.64 1.18
N TYR A 132 -22.85 0.09 1.22
CA TYR A 132 -22.73 1.33 1.99
C TYR A 132 -23.68 2.42 1.47
N GLU A 133 -23.75 2.60 0.14
CA GLU A 133 -24.69 3.55 -0.46
C GLU A 133 -26.14 3.21 -0.12
N LYS A 134 -26.51 1.93 -0.19
CA LYS A 134 -27.84 1.44 0.19
C LYS A 134 -28.12 1.66 1.68
N ALA A 135 -27.16 1.37 2.57
CA ALA A 135 -27.29 1.63 3.99
C ALA A 135 -27.49 3.11 4.28
N LYS A 136 -26.76 3.99 3.57
CA LYS A 136 -26.90 5.44 3.67
C LYS A 136 -28.26 5.94 3.19
N GLU A 137 -28.78 5.36 2.12
CA GLU A 137 -30.12 5.70 1.61
C GLU A 137 -31.20 5.27 2.60
N THR A 138 -31.10 4.05 3.14
CA THR A 138 -32.02 3.54 4.19
C THR A 138 -31.98 4.41 5.45
N ASP A 139 -30.79 4.86 5.86
CA ASP A 139 -30.64 5.77 6.99
C ASP A 139 -31.32 7.11 6.74
N ARG A 140 -31.14 7.67 5.56
CA ARG A 140 -31.81 8.90 5.14
C ARG A 140 -33.33 8.75 5.06
N GLU A 141 -33.84 7.62 4.58
CA GLU A 141 -35.28 7.36 4.55
C GLU A 141 -35.84 7.26 5.99
N ARG A 142 -35.11 6.63 6.88
CA ARG A 142 -35.46 6.51 8.31
C ARG A 142 -35.46 7.87 8.99
N ASP A 143 -34.44 8.71 8.74
CA ASP A 143 -34.44 10.08 9.27
C ASP A 143 -35.65 10.88 8.79
N LEU A 144 -36.03 10.69 7.51
CA LEU A 144 -37.25 11.30 6.98
C LEU A 144 -38.52 10.75 7.63
N GLU A 145 -38.56 9.47 7.99
CA GLU A 145 -39.69 8.87 8.72
C GLU A 145 -39.76 9.37 10.18
N GLU A 146 -38.63 9.55 10.87
CA GLU A 146 -38.59 10.14 12.20
C GLU A 146 -39.10 11.58 12.24
N ILE A 147 -38.86 12.34 11.17
CA ILE A 147 -39.36 13.71 11.05
C ILE A 147 -40.85 13.72 10.70
N ARG A 148 -41.38 12.66 10.07
CA ARG A 148 -42.79 12.55 9.75
C ARG A 148 -43.59 12.28 11.00
N LYS A 149 -44.42 13.22 11.40
CA LYS A 149 -45.38 13.08 12.52
C LYS A 149 -46.75 12.80 11.96
N ILE A 150 -47.39 11.74 12.46
CA ILE A 150 -48.76 11.44 12.16
C ILE A 150 -49.59 11.90 13.37
N ILE A 151 -50.43 12.89 13.18
CA ILE A 151 -51.39 13.32 14.20
C ILE A 151 -52.66 12.52 13.99
N VAL A 152 -52.96 11.66 14.95
CA VAL A 152 -54.22 10.92 14.97
C VAL A 152 -55.28 11.75 15.69
N GLN A 153 -56.27 12.17 14.93
CA GLN A 153 -57.44 12.88 15.47
C GLN A 153 -58.58 11.88 15.65
N LYS A 154 -58.81 11.48 16.86
CA LYS A 154 -59.91 10.58 17.20
C LYS A 154 -61.20 11.36 17.39
N ILE A 155 -62.27 10.93 16.73
CA ILE A 155 -63.61 11.48 16.88
C ILE A 155 -64.33 10.68 17.97
N PRO A 156 -64.78 11.32 19.06
CA PRO A 156 -65.42 10.61 20.15
C PRO A 156 -66.78 10.04 19.76
N HIS A 157 -67.12 8.91 20.33
CA HIS A 157 -68.48 8.31 20.27
C HIS A 157 -69.32 8.77 21.45
N LEU A 158 -70.67 8.76 21.31
CA LEU A 158 -71.57 8.92 22.35
C LEU A 158 -71.64 7.66 23.28
N GLN A 159 -72.09 7.79 24.53
CA GLN A 159 -72.09 6.67 25.46
C GLN A 159 -73.00 5.51 25.02
N ASP A 160 -73.92 5.76 24.12
CA ASP A 160 -74.83 4.80 23.51
C ASP A 160 -74.31 4.15 22.24
N GLY A 161 -73.07 4.46 21.88
CA GLY A 161 -72.40 3.94 20.66
C GLY A 161 -72.73 4.71 19.39
N GLY A 162 -73.48 5.79 19.45
CA GLY A 162 -73.79 6.68 18.34
C GLY A 162 -72.62 7.58 18.01
N LEU A 163 -72.59 8.10 16.77
CA LEU A 163 -71.59 9.08 16.31
C LEU A 163 -71.90 10.44 16.94
N LEU A 164 -70.93 11.08 17.57
CA LEU A 164 -71.05 12.43 18.13
C LEU A 164 -71.09 13.51 17.02
N PHE A 165 -70.44 13.23 15.93
CA PHE A 165 -70.42 14.10 14.73
C PHE A 165 -70.83 13.28 13.50
N GLU A 166 -71.59 13.87 12.62
CA GLU A 166 -71.92 13.25 11.34
C GLU A 166 -70.65 13.15 10.43
N PRO A 167 -70.60 12.19 9.49
CA PRO A 167 -69.46 12.03 8.61
C PRO A 167 -69.03 13.31 7.85
N ASP A 168 -69.99 14.14 7.47
CA ASP A 168 -69.71 15.41 6.78
C ASP A 168 -69.05 16.45 7.71
N GLU A 169 -69.48 16.52 8.98
CA GLU A 169 -68.85 17.40 9.98
C GLU A 169 -67.47 16.91 10.34
N ALA A 170 -67.26 15.60 10.44
CA ALA A 170 -65.95 15.01 10.63
C ALA A 170 -64.96 15.31 9.48
N ALA A 171 -65.50 15.32 8.25
CA ALA A 171 -64.70 15.69 7.06
C ALA A 171 -64.33 17.19 7.04
N GLU A 172 -65.20 18.08 7.54
CA GLU A 172 -64.88 19.50 7.70
C GLU A 172 -63.83 19.74 8.78
N ILE A 173 -63.92 19.05 9.91
CA ILE A 173 -62.91 19.10 10.96
C ILE A 173 -61.54 18.64 10.43
N HIS A 174 -61.56 17.52 9.68
CA HIS A 174 -60.33 17.02 9.02
C HIS A 174 -59.73 18.05 8.06
N LYS A 175 -60.55 18.62 7.17
CA LYS A 175 -60.11 19.69 6.22
C LYS A 175 -59.53 20.90 6.93
N GLY A 176 -60.17 21.30 8.07
CA GLY A 176 -59.69 22.39 8.92
C GLY A 176 -58.33 22.10 9.50
N THR A 177 -58.13 20.91 10.06
CA THR A 177 -56.87 20.48 10.64
C THR A 177 -55.78 20.35 9.60
N VAL A 178 -56.05 19.75 8.43
CA VAL A 178 -55.12 19.69 7.29
C VAL A 178 -54.71 21.08 6.81
N LYS A 179 -55.67 22.02 6.76
CA LYS A 179 -55.40 23.40 6.37
C LYS A 179 -54.49 24.12 7.36
N MET A 180 -54.64 23.89 8.66
CA MET A 180 -53.75 24.43 9.70
C MET A 180 -52.34 23.85 9.59
N MET A 181 -52.21 22.55 9.21
CA MET A 181 -50.92 21.86 9.11
C MET A 181 -50.23 22.01 7.74
N LYS A 182 -50.87 22.68 6.77
CA LYS A 182 -50.29 22.89 5.42
C LYS A 182 -48.95 23.59 5.39
N SER A 183 -48.61 24.33 6.41
CA SER A 183 -47.28 24.99 6.56
C SER A 183 -46.18 24.00 6.95
N ASN A 184 -46.51 22.76 7.31
CA ASN A 184 -45.54 21.78 7.79
C ASN A 184 -45.64 20.49 6.94
N PRO A 185 -44.83 20.33 5.87
CA PRO A 185 -44.95 19.23 4.92
C PRO A 185 -44.67 17.84 5.54
N ASN A 186 -44.08 17.81 6.73
CA ASN A 186 -43.71 16.58 7.42
C ASN A 186 -44.78 16.08 8.40
N VAL A 187 -45.97 16.71 8.46
CA VAL A 187 -47.05 16.32 9.34
C VAL A 187 -48.23 15.80 8.52
N SER A 188 -48.63 14.57 8.77
CA SER A 188 -49.82 13.96 8.21
C SER A 188 -50.92 13.90 9.27
N VAL A 189 -52.16 14.14 8.90
CA VAL A 189 -53.32 14.07 9.80
C VAL A 189 -54.19 12.89 9.40
N LEU A 190 -54.46 12.00 10.35
CA LEU A 190 -55.41 10.91 10.20
C LEU A 190 -56.61 11.17 11.12
N THR A 191 -57.77 11.33 10.55
CA THR A 191 -59.03 11.45 11.33
C THR A 191 -59.79 10.13 11.27
N THR A 192 -60.12 9.56 12.41
CA THR A 192 -60.77 8.24 12.52
C THR A 192 -61.74 8.17 13.64
N TYR A 193 -62.77 7.34 13.47
CA TYR A 193 -63.72 6.94 14.55
C TYR A 193 -63.19 5.73 15.35
N ALA A 194 -62.25 4.99 14.82
CA ALA A 194 -61.65 3.83 15.45
C ALA A 194 -60.56 4.23 16.46
N ASP A 195 -60.34 3.37 17.44
CA ASP A 195 -59.18 3.48 18.32
C ASP A 195 -57.96 3.04 17.53
N VAL A 196 -57.12 3.99 17.18
CA VAL A 196 -55.85 3.74 16.53
C VAL A 196 -54.74 4.13 17.45
N ASP A 197 -53.97 3.16 17.88
CA ASP A 197 -52.73 3.44 18.59
C ASP A 197 -51.74 4.05 17.62
N ALA A 198 -51.15 5.18 17.98
CA ALA A 198 -50.08 5.77 17.18
C ALA A 198 -48.89 4.82 17.16
N ILE A 199 -48.61 4.21 16.01
CA ILE A 199 -47.40 3.47 15.80
C ILE A 199 -46.26 4.50 15.68
N VAL A 200 -45.72 4.89 16.83
CA VAL A 200 -44.48 5.63 16.88
C VAL A 200 -43.36 4.61 16.70
N SER A 201 -42.75 4.59 15.55
CA SER A 201 -41.50 3.84 15.35
C SER A 201 -40.45 4.40 16.32
N LYS A 202 -40.31 3.73 17.47
CA LYS A 202 -39.19 4.00 18.37
C LYS A 202 -37.95 3.36 17.74
N THR A 203 -37.30 4.07 16.87
CA THR A 203 -35.99 3.66 16.37
C THR A 203 -34.97 4.00 17.45
N THR A 204 -34.33 2.99 18.00
CA THR A 204 -33.16 3.19 18.86
C THR A 204 -32.03 3.68 17.95
N ASN A 205 -31.59 4.91 18.13
CA ASN A 205 -30.52 5.56 17.34
C ASN A 205 -29.22 4.76 17.29
N ASP A 206 -28.97 3.87 18.25
CA ASP A 206 -27.76 3.06 18.35
C ASP A 206 -27.59 2.03 17.22
N SER A 207 -28.68 1.52 16.64
CA SER A 207 -28.60 0.45 15.65
C SER A 207 -28.22 0.96 14.24
N THR A 208 -28.50 2.21 13.94
CA THR A 208 -28.28 2.82 12.62
C THR A 208 -26.86 3.26 12.41
N THR A 209 -26.29 3.94 13.39
CA THR A 209 -24.87 4.34 13.37
C THR A 209 -23.97 3.10 13.30
N ALA A 210 -24.35 2.03 14.02
CA ALA A 210 -23.64 0.75 13.98
C ALA A 210 -23.71 0.09 12.59
N SER A 211 -24.84 0.19 11.88
CA SER A 211 -25.01 -0.38 10.54
C SER A 211 -24.17 0.35 9.48
N LEU A 212 -24.14 1.69 9.52
CA LEU A 212 -23.30 2.50 8.63
C LEU A 212 -21.81 2.27 8.92
N GLN A 213 -21.45 2.21 10.20
CA GLN A 213 -20.06 1.93 10.58
C GLN A 213 -19.63 0.54 10.13
N ALA A 214 -20.47 -0.48 10.32
CA ALA A 214 -20.19 -1.84 9.84
C ALA A 214 -20.03 -1.90 8.32
N ALA A 215 -20.86 -1.18 7.56
CA ALA A 215 -20.74 -1.09 6.11
C ALA A 215 -19.45 -0.37 5.68
N LEU A 216 -19.04 0.67 6.41
CA LEU A 216 -17.78 1.37 6.17
C LEU A 216 -16.58 0.47 6.49
N ASP A 217 -16.61 -0.25 7.61
CA ASP A 217 -15.57 -1.20 8.00
C ASP A 217 -15.44 -2.34 6.97
N ASN A 218 -16.55 -2.76 6.36
CA ASN A 218 -16.54 -3.73 5.27
C ASN A 218 -15.80 -3.20 4.03
N ILE A 219 -15.98 -1.92 3.67
CA ILE A 219 -15.22 -1.29 2.56
C ILE A 219 -13.73 -1.35 2.84
N TYR A 220 -13.28 -1.00 4.05
CA TYR A 220 -11.87 -1.08 4.41
C TYR A 220 -11.35 -2.51 4.37
N SER A 221 -12.10 -3.46 4.92
CA SER A 221 -11.75 -4.88 4.91
C SER A 221 -11.58 -5.42 3.49
N GLU A 222 -12.54 -5.14 2.60
CA GLU A 222 -12.49 -5.59 1.20
C GLU A 222 -11.44 -4.88 0.35
N SER A 223 -11.08 -3.64 0.73
CA SER A 223 -9.97 -2.92 0.09
C SER A 223 -8.60 -3.46 0.49
N GLY A 224 -8.52 -4.27 1.54
CA GLY A 224 -7.26 -4.71 2.13
C GLY A 224 -6.54 -3.60 2.89
N THR A 225 -7.21 -2.46 3.12
CA THR A 225 -6.65 -1.32 3.84
C THR A 225 -7.25 -1.29 5.24
N SER A 226 -6.46 -1.00 6.25
CA SER A 226 -7.00 -0.91 7.60
C SER A 226 -7.74 0.42 7.82
N SER A 227 -8.91 0.35 8.47
CA SER A 227 -9.66 1.53 8.94
C SER A 227 -8.83 2.40 9.90
N ASN A 228 -7.87 1.79 10.61
CA ASN A 228 -6.98 2.48 11.54
C ASN A 228 -6.07 3.53 10.88
N LEU A 229 -5.85 3.46 9.57
CA LEU A 229 -5.11 4.47 8.80
C LEU A 229 -5.85 5.82 8.75
N PHE A 230 -7.17 5.80 8.90
CA PHE A 230 -8.05 6.97 8.77
C PHE A 230 -8.77 7.32 10.08
N GLY A 231 -8.55 6.53 11.13
CA GLY A 231 -9.18 6.69 12.44
C GLY A 231 -8.22 7.24 13.51
N THR A 232 -8.77 7.43 14.71
CA THR A 232 -8.04 7.92 15.90
C THR A 232 -7.54 6.79 16.81
N ASP A 233 -7.43 5.57 16.29
CA ASP A 233 -7.09 4.39 17.06
C ASP A 233 -5.62 4.36 17.51
N SER A 234 -5.29 3.39 18.36
CA SER A 234 -3.98 3.30 18.99
C SER A 234 -2.82 3.18 17.98
N ASN A 235 -1.69 3.82 18.26
CA ASN A 235 -0.47 3.77 17.44
C ASN A 235 0.00 2.33 17.16
N LEU A 236 -0.25 1.39 18.08
CA LEU A 236 0.14 -0.02 17.91
C LEU A 236 -0.69 -0.73 16.84
N ALA A 237 -2.00 -0.48 16.80
CA ALA A 237 -2.89 -1.04 15.77
C ALA A 237 -2.52 -0.49 14.39
N LEU A 238 -2.18 0.79 14.31
CA LEU A 238 -1.71 1.45 13.10
C LEU A 238 -0.39 0.83 12.60
N GLU A 239 0.60 0.64 13.47
CA GLU A 239 1.90 0.04 13.08
C GLU A 239 1.72 -1.39 12.57
N THR A 240 0.88 -2.19 13.21
CA THR A 240 0.58 -3.56 12.77
C THR A 240 -0.09 -3.58 11.40
N SER A 241 -1.06 -2.70 11.17
CA SER A 241 -1.74 -2.56 9.89
C SER A 241 -0.77 -2.18 8.76
N LEU A 242 0.05 -1.15 8.98
CA LEU A 242 1.06 -0.72 8.01
C LEU A 242 2.07 -1.82 7.67
N ASN A 243 2.46 -2.65 8.65
CA ASN A 243 3.34 -3.77 8.42
C ASN A 243 2.68 -4.86 7.56
N ASN A 244 1.38 -5.11 7.74
CA ASN A 244 0.62 -6.05 6.91
C ASN A 244 0.51 -5.54 5.47
N ASP A 245 0.18 -4.26 5.27
CA ASP A 245 0.09 -3.64 3.96
C ASP A 245 1.45 -3.66 3.24
N LEU A 246 2.52 -3.36 3.98
CA LEU A 246 3.88 -3.46 3.47
C LEU A 246 4.23 -4.89 3.06
N ALA A 247 3.90 -5.89 3.88
CA ALA A 247 4.15 -7.29 3.56
C ALA A 247 3.44 -7.72 2.27
N LEU A 248 2.20 -7.28 2.07
CA LEU A 248 1.43 -7.51 0.85
C LEU A 248 2.11 -6.87 -0.37
N MET A 249 2.48 -5.60 -0.28
CA MET A 249 3.15 -4.86 -1.34
C MET A 249 4.53 -5.44 -1.67
N MET A 250 5.27 -5.94 -0.67
CA MET A 250 6.57 -6.57 -0.89
C MET A 250 6.49 -7.85 -1.73
N THR A 251 5.37 -8.56 -1.73
CA THR A 251 5.19 -9.71 -2.63
C THR A 251 5.24 -9.29 -4.11
N PHE A 252 4.66 -8.13 -4.43
CA PHE A 252 4.73 -7.56 -5.78
C PHE A 252 6.09 -6.92 -6.06
N ALA A 253 6.68 -6.22 -5.07
CA ALA A 253 8.02 -5.65 -5.18
C ALA A 253 9.07 -6.70 -5.56
N HIS A 254 9.00 -7.91 -5.02
CA HIS A 254 9.89 -9.02 -5.41
C HIS A 254 9.72 -9.45 -6.88
N LYS A 255 8.54 -9.31 -7.47
CA LYS A 255 8.35 -9.53 -8.91
C LYS A 255 9.03 -8.45 -9.74
N LEU A 256 8.93 -7.18 -9.29
CA LEU A 256 9.65 -6.06 -9.90
C LEU A 256 11.17 -6.21 -9.78
N GLU A 257 11.67 -6.61 -8.59
CA GLU A 257 13.10 -6.88 -8.39
C GLU A 257 13.62 -7.93 -9.38
N ARG A 258 12.89 -9.02 -9.55
CA ARG A 258 13.25 -10.08 -10.51
C ARG A 258 13.28 -9.55 -11.94
N PHE A 259 12.27 -8.79 -12.31
CA PHE A 259 12.16 -8.19 -13.64
C PHE A 259 13.34 -7.22 -13.93
N ILE A 260 13.61 -6.30 -13.02
CA ILE A 260 14.70 -5.33 -13.18
C ILE A 260 16.07 -6.03 -13.14
N THR A 261 16.24 -7.00 -12.23
CA THR A 261 17.45 -7.83 -12.15
C THR A 261 17.70 -8.57 -13.46
N TYR A 262 16.65 -9.12 -14.07
CA TYR A 262 16.75 -9.78 -15.38
C TYR A 262 17.27 -8.81 -16.45
N ILE A 263 16.66 -7.62 -16.57
CA ILE A 263 17.07 -6.62 -17.56
C ILE A 263 18.51 -6.15 -17.35
N ILE A 264 18.91 -5.92 -16.10
CA ILE A 264 20.28 -5.48 -15.80
C ILE A 264 21.27 -6.57 -16.20
N ASN A 265 20.98 -7.82 -15.87
CA ASN A 265 21.90 -8.92 -16.19
C ASN A 265 21.95 -9.22 -17.68
N GLU A 266 20.85 -9.14 -18.42
CA GLU A 266 20.86 -9.25 -19.89
C GLU A 266 21.77 -8.22 -20.56
N ASN A 267 21.83 -7.01 -20.03
CA ASN A 267 22.58 -5.92 -20.63
C ASN A 267 24.02 -5.80 -20.13
N TYR A 268 24.30 -6.18 -18.87
CA TYR A 268 25.56 -5.85 -18.19
C TYR A 268 26.24 -7.03 -17.50
N SER A 269 25.62 -8.23 -17.39
CA SER A 269 26.28 -9.35 -16.77
C SER A 269 27.41 -9.90 -17.66
N ASN A 270 28.48 -10.30 -16.99
CA ASN A 270 29.58 -11.05 -17.60
C ASN A 270 29.71 -12.38 -16.85
N SER A 271 30.54 -13.30 -17.38
CA SER A 271 30.76 -14.62 -16.75
C SER A 271 31.13 -14.58 -15.25
N ASN A 272 31.67 -13.44 -14.77
CA ASN A 272 32.16 -13.28 -13.40
C ASN A 272 31.36 -12.27 -12.57
N ILE A 273 30.41 -11.54 -13.17
CA ILE A 273 29.67 -10.46 -12.48
C ILE A 273 28.18 -10.62 -12.78
N SER A 274 27.40 -10.79 -11.74
CA SER A 274 25.93 -10.69 -11.80
C SER A 274 25.46 -9.61 -10.85
N PHE A 275 24.40 -8.93 -11.26
CA PHE A 275 23.78 -7.87 -10.47
C PHE A 275 22.47 -8.36 -9.86
N LYS A 276 22.17 -7.88 -8.68
CA LYS A 276 20.88 -8.06 -8.03
C LYS A 276 20.31 -6.70 -7.69
N TYR A 277 19.14 -6.40 -8.22
CA TYR A 277 18.36 -5.23 -7.81
C TYR A 277 17.50 -5.60 -6.61
N THR A 278 17.47 -4.75 -5.60
CA THR A 278 16.66 -4.99 -4.39
C THR A 278 15.91 -3.71 -4.04
N ILE A 279 14.62 -3.85 -3.78
CA ILE A 279 13.75 -2.79 -3.30
C ILE A 279 13.72 -2.89 -1.77
N LEU A 280 14.13 -1.83 -1.10
CA LEU A 280 14.16 -1.81 0.35
C LEU A 280 12.72 -1.68 0.90
N PRO A 281 12.36 -2.40 1.99
CA PRO A 281 11.02 -2.34 2.58
C PRO A 281 10.85 -1.07 3.43
N ILE A 282 11.07 0.09 2.82
CA ILE A 282 11.04 1.38 3.49
C ILE A 282 9.78 2.13 3.08
N THR A 283 9.05 2.64 4.06
CA THR A 283 7.90 3.51 3.89
C THR A 283 8.10 4.79 4.71
N TYR A 284 7.32 5.80 4.43
CA TYR A 284 7.32 7.03 5.22
C TYR A 284 7.16 6.77 6.73
N TYR A 285 6.42 5.74 7.10
CA TYR A 285 6.10 5.43 8.51
C TYR A 285 7.20 4.63 9.23
N ASN A 286 8.00 3.85 8.51
CA ASN A 286 9.03 3.00 9.11
C ASN A 286 10.47 3.46 8.85
N VAL A 287 10.66 4.55 8.10
CA VAL A 287 11.98 5.03 7.66
C VAL A 287 12.93 5.28 8.83
N SER A 288 12.47 5.96 9.89
CA SER A 288 13.29 6.22 11.08
C SER A 288 13.77 4.93 11.75
N LYS A 289 12.85 3.99 11.97
CA LYS A 289 13.17 2.69 12.59
C LYS A 289 14.12 1.87 11.71
N TYR A 290 13.98 1.96 10.39
CA TYR A 290 14.84 1.29 9.44
C TYR A 290 16.25 1.90 9.43
N ILE A 291 16.38 3.23 9.44
CA ILE A 291 17.65 3.95 9.56
C ILE A 291 18.35 3.55 10.86
N ASP A 292 17.67 3.59 12.01
CA ASP A 292 18.24 3.22 13.29
C ASP A 292 18.74 1.77 13.31
N THR A 293 17.98 0.85 12.73
CA THR A 293 18.37 -0.56 12.64
C THR A 293 19.60 -0.75 11.77
N THR A 294 19.61 -0.14 10.58
CA THR A 294 20.75 -0.24 9.65
C THR A 294 21.98 0.46 10.19
N PHE A 295 21.82 1.56 10.94
CA PHE A 295 22.91 2.25 11.61
C PHE A 295 23.55 1.38 12.71
N LYS A 296 22.74 0.69 13.52
CA LYS A 296 23.24 -0.29 14.52
C LYS A 296 23.99 -1.45 13.85
N LEU A 297 23.48 -1.94 12.71
CA LEU A 297 24.18 -2.96 11.94
C LEU A 297 25.52 -2.45 11.41
N ALA A 298 25.60 -1.22 10.90
CA ALA A 298 26.83 -0.60 10.46
C ALA A 298 27.84 -0.44 11.61
N GLN A 299 27.40 -0.06 12.80
CA GLN A 299 28.23 -0.01 14.03
C GLN A 299 28.78 -1.39 14.42
N SER A 300 28.05 -2.47 14.11
CA SER A 300 28.49 -3.85 14.34
C SER A 300 29.39 -4.41 13.23
N GLY A 301 29.85 -3.57 12.30
CA GLY A 301 30.79 -3.94 11.22
C GLY A 301 30.12 -4.40 9.93
N TYR A 302 28.80 -4.24 9.78
CA TYR A 302 28.12 -4.43 8.51
C TYR A 302 28.30 -3.22 7.58
N SER A 303 27.63 -3.24 6.43
CA SER A 303 27.81 -2.21 5.39
C SER A 303 27.38 -0.80 5.87
N TYR A 304 28.28 0.18 5.74
CA TYR A 304 27.97 1.60 5.94
C TYR A 304 27.07 2.19 4.84
N LEU A 305 26.93 1.50 3.72
CA LEU A 305 26.07 1.93 2.62
C LEU A 305 24.59 1.80 2.96
N LEU A 306 24.21 0.81 3.77
CA LEU A 306 22.81 0.55 4.10
C LEU A 306 22.09 1.73 4.79
N PRO A 307 22.67 2.39 5.83
CA PRO A 307 22.03 3.58 6.40
C PRO A 307 21.91 4.74 5.42
N ALA A 308 22.88 4.92 4.53
CA ALA A 308 22.84 5.97 3.52
C ALA A 308 21.72 5.71 2.50
N LEU A 309 21.59 4.47 2.01
CA LEU A 309 20.48 4.05 1.14
C LEU A 309 19.12 4.20 1.85
N ALA A 310 19.05 3.83 3.12
CA ALA A 310 17.85 3.99 3.94
C ALA A 310 17.43 5.47 4.10
N SER A 311 18.41 6.37 4.12
CA SER A 311 18.18 7.83 4.18
C SER A 311 17.85 8.45 2.81
N GLY A 312 17.74 7.64 1.75
CA GLY A 312 17.38 8.10 0.41
C GLY A 312 18.54 8.46 -0.50
N PHE A 313 19.78 8.31 -0.06
CA PHE A 313 20.95 8.53 -0.92
C PHE A 313 21.14 7.35 -1.88
N SER A 314 21.44 7.62 -3.14
CA SER A 314 21.92 6.60 -4.04
C SER A 314 23.37 6.21 -3.68
N GLN A 315 23.79 5.00 -4.07
CA GLN A 315 25.19 4.57 -3.86
C GLN A 315 26.18 5.57 -4.43
N LYS A 316 25.92 6.10 -5.62
CA LYS A 316 26.75 7.06 -6.31
C LYS A 316 26.86 8.39 -5.58
N GLU A 317 25.72 8.92 -5.12
CA GLU A 317 25.70 10.15 -4.32
C GLU A 317 26.48 9.98 -3.03
N PHE A 318 26.25 8.90 -2.30
CA PHE A 318 26.98 8.61 -1.07
C PHE A 318 28.48 8.52 -1.30
N THR A 319 28.92 7.80 -2.36
CA THR A 319 30.34 7.68 -2.69
C THR A 319 30.92 9.03 -3.08
N ASN A 320 30.23 9.82 -3.90
CA ASN A 320 30.66 11.16 -4.30
C ASN A 320 30.76 12.12 -3.10
N ILE A 321 29.81 12.06 -2.17
CA ILE A 321 29.85 12.85 -0.93
C ILE A 321 31.07 12.46 -0.10
N LYS A 322 31.33 11.16 0.07
CA LYS A 322 32.51 10.68 0.81
C LYS A 322 33.83 11.06 0.13
N ASP A 323 33.89 10.99 -1.16
CA ASP A 323 35.07 11.43 -1.91
C ASP A 323 35.29 12.94 -1.79
N LEU A 324 34.22 13.74 -1.83
CA LEU A 324 34.26 15.17 -1.59
C LEU A 324 34.79 15.48 -0.17
N GLU A 325 34.21 14.83 0.85
CA GLU A 325 34.59 15.04 2.26
C GLU A 325 36.05 14.67 2.52
N ASN A 326 36.49 13.49 2.07
CA ASN A 326 37.78 12.90 2.45
C ASN A 326 38.91 13.37 1.51
N LYS A 327 38.66 13.36 0.19
CA LYS A 327 39.72 13.69 -0.81
C LYS A 327 39.85 15.18 -1.06
N LEU A 328 38.75 15.91 -1.23
CA LEU A 328 38.78 17.32 -1.63
C LEU A 328 38.81 18.25 -0.42
N LEU A 329 37.87 18.09 0.49
CA LEU A 329 37.73 18.98 1.66
C LEU A 329 38.62 18.58 2.82
N LYS A 330 39.10 17.32 2.88
CA LYS A 330 39.93 16.74 3.95
C LYS A 330 39.31 17.04 5.32
N LEU A 331 38.03 16.73 5.47
CA LEU A 331 37.29 17.03 6.69
C LEU A 331 37.76 16.18 7.88
N GLU A 332 38.25 14.97 7.63
CA GLU A 332 38.83 14.10 8.66
C GLU A 332 40.01 14.77 9.38
N ASP A 333 40.81 15.55 8.65
CA ASP A 333 41.95 16.29 9.21
C ASP A 333 41.51 17.56 9.95
N LYS A 334 40.35 18.12 9.60
CA LYS A 334 39.85 19.43 10.10
C LYS A 334 38.80 19.31 11.18
N LEU A 335 37.98 18.28 11.11
CA LEU A 335 36.87 18.06 12.03
C LEU A 335 37.16 16.78 12.82
N THR A 336 37.54 16.94 14.09
CA THR A 336 37.62 15.81 15.01
C THR A 336 36.20 15.36 15.33
N PRO A 337 35.78 14.12 14.97
CA PRO A 337 34.49 13.63 15.37
C PRO A 337 34.32 13.72 16.89
N LEU A 338 33.16 14.07 17.37
CA LEU A 338 32.82 13.96 18.79
C LEU A 338 32.97 12.48 19.16
N HIS A 339 34.06 12.16 19.90
CA HIS A 339 34.29 10.79 20.37
C HIS A 339 33.15 10.38 21.29
N SER A 340 32.41 9.36 20.95
CA SER A 340 31.53 8.70 21.90
C SER A 340 32.41 8.06 22.95
N SER A 341 32.00 8.10 24.22
CA SER A 341 32.73 7.58 25.36
C SER A 341 33.12 6.07 25.25
N HIS A 342 32.78 5.41 24.18
CA HIS A 342 33.03 4.01 23.88
C HIS A 342 34.06 3.73 22.77
N THR A 343 34.66 4.78 22.17
CA THR A 343 35.51 4.61 20.95
C THR A 343 36.99 4.89 21.23
N GLU A 344 37.47 4.96 22.46
CA GLU A 344 38.90 5.01 22.74
C GLU A 344 39.51 3.59 22.89
N SER A 345 39.68 2.89 21.79
CA SER A 345 40.64 1.79 21.70
C SER A 345 41.29 1.78 20.34
N GLY A 346 42.01 2.82 20.03
CA GLY A 346 42.85 2.94 18.84
C GLY A 346 44.28 3.35 19.24
N ASN A 347 45.19 2.40 19.29
CA ASN A 347 46.64 2.58 19.23
C ASN A 347 47.25 3.65 20.17
N LYS A 348 47.15 3.46 21.47
CA LYS A 348 48.22 3.87 22.37
C LYS A 348 48.75 2.61 23.08
N THR A 349 49.92 2.13 22.65
CA THR A 349 50.82 1.29 23.41
C THR A 349 51.13 2.03 24.73
N GLY A 350 50.36 1.77 25.77
CA GLY A 350 50.55 2.41 27.03
C GLY A 350 49.40 2.16 28.00
N GLN A 351 49.54 1.12 28.79
CA GLN A 351 48.80 0.83 30.01
C GLN A 351 47.26 0.90 29.95
N VAL A 352 46.67 -0.25 29.68
CA VAL A 352 45.27 -0.54 29.99
C VAL A 352 45.13 -0.63 31.51
N GLY A 353 44.42 0.33 32.09
CA GLY A 353 44.09 0.34 33.50
C GLY A 353 44.16 1.75 34.12
N ARG A 354 43.35 1.94 35.15
CA ARG A 354 43.38 3.16 35.99
C ARG A 354 44.82 3.39 36.48
N PRO A 355 45.40 4.60 36.36
CA PRO A 355 46.73 4.89 36.86
C PRO A 355 46.89 4.38 38.29
N LYS A 356 47.97 3.63 38.56
CA LYS A 356 48.27 3.19 39.91
C LYS A 356 48.41 4.44 40.77
N LYS A 357 47.59 4.57 41.81
CA LYS A 357 47.77 5.59 42.83
C LYS A 357 49.03 5.29 43.61
N ASN A 358 49.77 6.34 43.95
CA ASN A 358 50.90 6.18 44.89
C ASN A 358 50.40 5.67 46.23
N LEU A 359 51.19 4.86 46.88
CA LEU A 359 50.88 4.22 48.18
C LEU A 359 50.43 5.21 49.25
N GLU A 360 50.90 6.46 49.18
CA GLU A 360 50.57 7.53 50.10
C GLU A 360 49.14 8.11 49.91
N ASP A 361 48.51 7.89 48.77
CA ASP A 361 47.16 8.36 48.40
C ASP A 361 46.07 7.27 48.49
N MET A 362 46.41 6.10 49.00
CA MET A 362 45.49 4.97 49.10
C MET A 362 44.89 4.88 50.50
N SER A 363 43.59 4.61 50.57
CA SER A 363 42.95 4.26 51.85
C SER A 363 43.49 2.90 52.31
N ASP A 364 43.59 2.67 53.65
CA ASP A 364 44.12 1.48 54.25
C ASP A 364 43.56 0.15 53.73
N LYS A 365 42.27 0.14 53.33
CA LYS A 365 41.64 -1.03 52.72
C LYS A 365 42.12 -1.32 51.30
N THR A 366 42.49 -0.29 50.53
CA THR A 366 42.95 -0.44 49.14
C THR A 366 44.44 -0.84 49.12
N ALA A 367 45.23 -0.35 50.07
CA ALA A 367 46.63 -0.73 50.26
C ALA A 367 46.75 -2.20 50.65
N ALA A 368 45.92 -2.68 51.58
CA ALA A 368 45.91 -4.09 52.02
C ALA A 368 45.49 -5.08 50.92
N ASN A 369 44.55 -4.68 50.01
CA ASN A 369 44.19 -5.50 48.88
C ASN A 369 45.27 -5.54 47.80
N GLN A 370 46.03 -4.49 47.61
CA GLN A 370 47.11 -4.45 46.62
C GLN A 370 48.33 -5.27 47.10
N GLU A 371 48.67 -5.25 48.42
CA GLU A 371 49.65 -6.11 48.98
C GLU A 371 49.30 -7.63 48.93
N SER A 372 48.00 -7.96 49.02
CA SER A 372 47.53 -9.34 48.86
C SER A 372 47.60 -9.82 47.40
N LEU A 373 47.39 -8.94 46.40
CA LEU A 373 47.58 -9.27 45.01
C LEU A 373 49.03 -9.40 44.55
N ASP A 374 49.95 -8.61 45.13
CA ASP A 374 51.37 -8.70 44.82
C ASP A 374 52.02 -9.95 45.50
N ARG A 375 51.44 -10.45 46.57
CA ARG A 375 51.87 -11.75 47.25
C ARG A 375 51.25 -12.97 46.52
N GLY A 376 50.20 -12.85 45.78
CA GLY A 376 49.51 -13.95 45.09
C GLY A 376 49.98 -14.25 43.66
N GLY A 377 50.94 -13.49 43.14
CA GLY A 377 51.45 -13.62 41.77
C GLY A 377 52.53 -14.65 41.55
N SER A 378 52.32 -15.92 41.96
CA SER A 378 53.16 -17.04 41.53
C SER A 378 52.30 -18.28 41.34
N SER A 379 52.38 -18.82 40.09
CA SER A 379 51.92 -20.13 39.64
C SER A 379 50.37 -20.26 39.58
N THR A 380 49.83 -20.76 38.51
CA THR A 380 50.12 -22.01 37.84
C THR A 380 49.57 -21.96 36.37
N ASN A 381 50.47 -22.20 35.46
CA ASN A 381 50.18 -22.92 34.23
C ASN A 381 49.91 -24.37 34.56
N GLY A 382 48.86 -24.93 33.98
CA GLY A 382 48.53 -26.34 33.98
C GLY A 382 47.19 -26.48 33.31
N GLY A 383 47.06 -26.76 32.08
CA GLY A 383 47.06 -27.99 31.34
C GLY A 383 45.84 -28.84 31.62
N GLU A 384 44.85 -28.80 30.81
CA GLU A 384 44.24 -29.87 29.99
C GLU A 384 43.07 -29.32 29.19
#